data_df16d552789af7de5d1d914e6fc04079
#
_entry.id   df16d552789af7de5d1d914e6fc04079
#
_cell.length_a   1.000
_cell.length_b   1.000
_cell.length_c   1.000
_cell.angle_alpha   90.00
_cell.angle_beta   90.00
_cell.angle_gamma   90.00
#
_symmetry.space_group_name_H-M   'P 1'
#
loop_
_entity.id
_entity.type
_entity.pdbx_description
1 polymer ?
#
loop_
_entity_poly.entity_id
_entity_poly.type
_entity_poly.pdbx_seq_one_letter_code
_entity_poly.pdbx_strand_id
1 'polypeptide(L)'
;MELEKTNNMNTLYEFYNVLLTNKQKGYLSLYYGDDYSLGEIAEEFAISRQAVYDNIKRTEKILMDYEQKLKLAQNYSLRNKKLDELANYAEETYPADRTLQSLINNLEELDDKDE
;
A
#
# COMPACT_ATOMS: atom_id res chain seq x y z
N MET A 1 -14.66 9.69 -5.45
CA MET A 1 -14.03 8.85 -6.49
C MET A 1 -12.54 9.08 -6.62
N GLU A 2 -12.13 10.34 -6.77
CA GLU A 2 -10.69 10.64 -6.83
C GLU A 2 -9.95 10.28 -5.56
N LEU A 3 -10.57 10.50 -4.40
CA LEU A 3 -9.98 10.16 -3.11
C LEU A 3 -9.81 8.65 -2.96
N GLU A 4 -10.78 7.86 -3.39
CA GLU A 4 -10.68 6.40 -3.36
C GLU A 4 -9.55 5.91 -4.26
N LYS A 5 -9.44 6.46 -5.47
CA LYS A 5 -8.37 6.09 -6.40
C LYS A 5 -7.01 6.45 -5.81
N THR A 6 -6.86 7.63 -5.21
CA THR A 6 -5.62 8.06 -4.58
C THR A 6 -5.24 7.13 -3.45
N ASN A 7 -6.20 6.78 -2.59
CA ASN A 7 -5.95 5.86 -1.48
C ASN A 7 -5.55 4.47 -1.97
N ASN A 8 -6.22 3.98 -3.02
CA ASN A 8 -5.87 2.68 -3.60
C ASN A 8 -4.47 2.68 -4.18
N MET A 9 -4.10 3.72 -4.92
CA MET A 9 -2.77 3.82 -5.50
C MET A 9 -1.70 3.94 -4.43
N ASN A 10 -1.96 4.71 -3.37
CA ASN A 10 -1.03 4.82 -2.25
C ASN A 10 -0.82 3.46 -1.56
N THR A 11 -1.90 2.70 -1.38
CA THR A 11 -1.82 1.35 -0.80
C THR A 11 -0.99 0.42 -1.68
N LEU A 12 -1.27 0.39 -2.99
CA LEU A 12 -0.51 -0.44 -3.91
C LEU A 12 0.96 -0.02 -3.98
N TYR A 13 1.23 1.28 -3.92
CA TYR A 13 2.58 1.80 -3.89
C TYR A 13 3.34 1.29 -2.65
N GLU A 14 2.69 1.29 -1.49
CA GLU A 14 3.32 0.77 -0.27
C GLU A 14 3.78 -0.66 -0.41
N PHE A 15 2.92 -1.51 -1.02
CA PHE A 15 3.24 -2.93 -1.15
C PHE A 15 4.23 -3.24 -2.26
N TYR A 16 4.20 -2.46 -3.36
CA TYR A 16 4.90 -2.85 -4.58
C TYR A 16 5.99 -1.88 -5.05
N ASN A 17 6.25 -0.79 -4.31
CA ASN A 17 7.22 0.21 -4.76
C ASN A 17 8.61 -0.37 -4.98
N VAL A 18 8.99 -1.39 -4.21
CA VAL A 18 10.30 -2.02 -4.34
C VAL A 18 10.50 -2.68 -5.71
N LEU A 19 9.42 -2.94 -6.43
CA LEU A 19 9.46 -3.54 -7.77
C LEU A 19 9.46 -2.50 -8.88
N LEU A 20 9.38 -1.23 -8.55
CA LEU A 20 9.35 -0.14 -9.52
C LEU A 20 10.74 0.44 -9.74
N THR A 21 10.95 1.04 -10.92
CA THR A 21 12.17 1.79 -11.18
C THR A 21 12.17 3.09 -10.36
N ASN A 22 13.33 3.71 -10.21
CA ASN A 22 13.43 4.97 -9.48
C ASN A 22 12.58 6.08 -10.10
N LYS A 23 12.52 6.12 -11.43
CA LYS A 23 11.68 7.10 -12.14
C LYS A 23 10.20 6.88 -11.85
N GLN A 24 9.76 5.62 -11.93
CA GLN A 24 8.37 5.27 -11.65
C GLN A 24 7.98 5.64 -10.22
N LYS A 25 8.86 5.32 -9.26
CA LYS A 25 8.63 5.70 -7.86
C LYS A 25 8.53 7.22 -7.71
N GLY A 26 9.44 7.94 -8.35
CA GLY A 26 9.48 9.40 -8.25
C GLY A 26 8.21 10.05 -8.74
N TYR A 27 7.74 9.67 -9.92
CA TYR A 27 6.52 10.25 -10.50
C TYR A 27 5.30 9.95 -9.65
N LEU A 28 5.14 8.70 -9.22
CA LEU A 28 3.99 8.32 -8.40
C LEU A 28 4.02 8.96 -7.02
N SER A 29 5.19 9.01 -6.41
CA SER A 29 5.36 9.61 -5.09
C SER A 29 4.98 11.09 -5.10
N LEU A 30 5.39 11.83 -6.13
CA LEU A 30 5.05 13.23 -6.25
C LEU A 30 3.56 13.43 -6.55
N TYR A 31 3.02 12.63 -7.44
CA TYR A 31 1.64 12.81 -7.88
C TYR A 31 0.61 12.39 -6.82
N TYR A 32 0.77 11.19 -6.25
CA TYR A 32 -0.19 10.66 -5.26
C TYR A 32 0.20 10.96 -3.82
N GLY A 33 1.50 11.10 -3.54
CA GLY A 33 1.98 11.35 -2.19
C GLY A 33 2.05 12.84 -1.85
N ASP A 34 2.67 13.63 -2.72
CA ASP A 34 2.93 15.03 -2.47
C ASP A 34 1.98 15.98 -3.21
N ASP A 35 1.00 15.43 -3.89
CA ASP A 35 -0.06 16.19 -4.57
C ASP A 35 0.45 17.16 -5.63
N TYR A 36 1.53 16.81 -6.31
CA TYR A 36 2.04 17.58 -7.43
C TYR A 36 1.11 17.45 -8.64
N SER A 37 0.95 18.53 -9.39
CA SER A 37 0.25 18.49 -10.68
C SER A 37 1.17 17.86 -11.74
N LEU A 38 0.57 17.40 -12.83
CA LEU A 38 1.34 16.89 -13.97
C LEU A 38 2.33 17.93 -14.49
N GLY A 39 1.91 19.20 -14.53
CA GLY A 39 2.78 20.29 -14.97
C GLY A 39 3.97 20.51 -14.05
N GLU A 40 3.73 20.43 -12.74
CA GLU A 40 4.81 20.59 -11.76
C GLU A 40 5.85 19.48 -11.87
N ILE A 41 5.38 18.24 -12.07
CA ILE A 41 6.29 17.10 -12.27
C ILE A 41 7.06 17.26 -13.57
N ALA A 42 6.40 17.70 -14.64
CA ALA A 42 7.02 17.93 -15.94
C ALA A 42 8.16 18.94 -15.83
N GLU A 43 7.95 20.02 -15.09
CA GLU A 43 8.99 21.03 -14.87
C GLU A 43 10.16 20.45 -14.09
N GLU A 44 9.88 19.71 -13.04
CA GLU A 44 10.90 19.12 -12.18
C GLU A 44 11.85 18.20 -12.94
N PHE A 45 11.28 17.38 -13.84
CA PHE A 45 12.05 16.37 -14.56
C PHE A 45 12.43 16.80 -15.98
N ALA A 46 12.07 18.02 -16.38
CA ALA A 46 12.38 18.58 -17.71
C ALA A 46 11.87 17.67 -18.85
N ILE A 47 10.64 17.20 -18.71
CA ILE A 47 9.96 16.39 -19.74
C ILE A 47 8.59 17.00 -20.01
N SER A 48 7.90 16.50 -21.04
CA SER A 48 6.58 17.00 -21.37
C SER A 48 5.54 16.53 -20.36
N ARG A 49 4.49 17.31 -20.24
CA ARG A 49 3.34 16.99 -19.39
C ARG A 49 2.70 15.68 -19.83
N GLN A 50 2.61 15.46 -21.15
CA GLN A 50 2.07 14.21 -21.70
C GLN A 50 2.94 13.01 -21.33
N ALA A 51 4.26 13.17 -21.34
CA ALA A 51 5.17 12.11 -20.94
C ALA A 51 4.97 11.71 -19.47
N VAL A 52 4.77 12.70 -18.59
CA VAL A 52 4.46 12.44 -17.19
C VAL A 52 3.17 11.64 -17.07
N TYR A 53 2.13 12.09 -17.75
CA TYR A 53 0.81 11.43 -17.71
C TYR A 53 0.93 9.97 -18.16
N ASP A 54 1.61 9.74 -19.28
CA ASP A 54 1.76 8.39 -19.82
C ASP A 54 2.54 7.49 -18.87
N ASN A 55 3.60 8.01 -18.24
CA ASN A 55 4.39 7.26 -17.28
C ASN A 55 3.58 6.89 -16.05
N ILE A 56 2.81 7.84 -15.52
CA ILE A 56 1.96 7.58 -14.36
C ILE A 56 0.92 6.52 -14.68
N LYS A 57 0.24 6.64 -15.81
CA LYS A 57 -0.78 5.66 -16.21
C LYS A 57 -0.20 4.27 -16.39
N ARG A 58 0.97 4.17 -17.00
CA ARG A 58 1.65 2.90 -17.19
C ARG A 58 2.05 2.28 -15.86
N THR A 59 2.54 3.09 -14.93
CA THR A 59 2.95 2.62 -13.62
C THR A 59 1.75 2.18 -12.77
N GLU A 60 0.64 2.92 -12.85
CA GLU A 60 -0.60 2.51 -12.20
C GLU A 60 -1.02 1.11 -12.65
N LYS A 61 -0.94 0.86 -13.95
CA LYS A 61 -1.29 -0.44 -14.51
C LYS A 61 -0.35 -1.54 -14.00
N ILE A 62 0.94 -1.24 -13.92
CA ILE A 62 1.93 -2.18 -13.39
C ILE A 62 1.60 -2.56 -11.95
N LEU A 63 1.25 -1.58 -11.12
CA LEU A 63 0.86 -1.85 -9.73
C LEU A 63 -0.39 -2.71 -9.65
N MET A 64 -1.39 -2.41 -10.48
CA MET A 64 -2.62 -3.19 -10.51
C MET A 64 -2.37 -4.63 -10.97
N ASP A 65 -1.48 -4.81 -11.93
CA ASP A 65 -1.11 -6.15 -12.41
C ASP A 65 -0.41 -6.95 -11.31
N TYR A 66 0.48 -6.33 -10.54
CA TYR A 66 1.12 -6.99 -9.40
C TYR A 66 0.08 -7.42 -8.38
N GLU A 67 -0.84 -6.52 -8.04
CA GLU A 67 -1.87 -6.83 -7.05
C GLU A 67 -2.78 -7.95 -7.53
N GLN A 68 -3.14 -7.96 -8.81
CA GLN A 68 -3.97 -9.01 -9.37
C GLN A 68 -3.30 -10.38 -9.24
N LYS A 69 -1.99 -10.42 -9.42
CA LYS A 69 -1.23 -11.67 -9.37
C LYS A 69 -0.84 -12.07 -7.94
N LEU A 70 -0.39 -11.12 -7.14
CA LEU A 70 0.20 -11.39 -5.83
C LEU A 70 -0.77 -11.22 -4.68
N LYS A 71 -1.73 -10.32 -4.81
CA LYS A 71 -2.78 -10.06 -3.82
C LYS A 71 -2.28 -9.70 -2.42
N LEU A 72 -1.11 -9.05 -2.34
CA LEU A 72 -0.51 -8.71 -1.04
C LEU A 72 -1.36 -7.73 -0.25
N ALA A 73 -1.91 -6.71 -0.90
CA ALA A 73 -2.75 -5.72 -0.22
C ALA A 73 -4.07 -6.34 0.22
N GLN A 74 -4.71 -7.09 -0.67
CA GLN A 74 -5.96 -7.78 -0.36
C GLN A 74 -5.80 -8.75 0.80
N ASN A 75 -4.77 -9.59 0.74
CA ASN A 75 -4.52 -10.59 1.78
C ASN A 75 -4.13 -9.94 3.10
N TYR A 76 -3.39 -8.85 3.06
CA TYR A 76 -3.05 -8.08 4.26
C TYR A 76 -4.32 -7.58 4.96
N SER A 77 -5.23 -6.98 4.19
CA SER A 77 -6.49 -6.48 4.72
C SER A 77 -7.35 -7.58 5.33
N LEU A 78 -7.46 -8.72 4.63
CA LEU A 78 -8.23 -9.86 5.13
C LEU A 78 -7.60 -10.45 6.39
N ARG A 79 -6.28 -10.58 6.40
CA ARG A 79 -5.55 -11.10 7.56
C ARG A 79 -5.73 -10.23 8.78
N ASN A 80 -5.65 -8.91 8.61
CA ASN A 80 -5.85 -7.97 9.71
C ASN A 80 -7.24 -8.07 10.29
N LYS A 81 -8.27 -8.22 9.45
CA LYS A 81 -9.63 -8.42 9.93
C LYS A 81 -9.75 -9.69 10.77
N LYS A 82 -9.15 -10.77 10.29
CA LYS A 82 -9.19 -12.05 11.01
C LYS A 82 -8.41 -11.99 12.31
N LEU A 83 -7.27 -11.30 12.32
CA LEU A 83 -6.50 -11.11 13.55
C LEU A 83 -7.27 -10.26 14.57
N ASP A 84 -7.98 -9.23 14.13
CA ASP A 84 -8.82 -8.43 15.01
C ASP A 84 -9.94 -9.27 15.62
N GLU A 85 -10.61 -10.09 14.82
CA GLU A 85 -11.65 -11.00 15.31
C GLU A 85 -11.08 -11.97 16.35
N LEU A 86 -9.91 -12.53 16.04
CA LEU A 86 -9.25 -13.48 16.95
C LEU A 86 -8.85 -12.78 18.26
N ALA A 87 -8.26 -11.59 18.17
CA ALA A 87 -7.84 -10.83 19.35
C ALA A 87 -9.03 -10.49 20.23
N ASN A 88 -10.13 -10.03 19.63
CA ASN A 88 -11.34 -9.69 20.37
C ASN A 88 -11.95 -10.91 21.05
N TYR A 89 -12.03 -12.03 20.36
CA TYR A 89 -12.56 -13.27 20.91
C TYR A 89 -11.71 -13.74 22.09
N ALA A 90 -10.40 -13.72 21.93
CA ALA A 90 -9.47 -14.15 22.99
C ALA A 90 -9.56 -13.26 24.20
N GLU A 91 -9.68 -11.95 24.01
CA GLU A 91 -9.79 -10.99 25.12
C GLU A 91 -11.09 -11.16 25.89
N GLU A 92 -12.21 -11.40 25.19
CA GLU A 92 -13.52 -11.55 25.80
C GLU A 92 -13.69 -12.90 26.50
N THR A 93 -13.18 -13.97 25.86
CA THR A 93 -13.44 -15.35 26.31
C THR A 93 -12.34 -15.89 27.22
N TYR A 94 -11.08 -15.52 26.93
CA TYR A 94 -9.93 -16.03 27.67
C TYR A 94 -9.01 -14.89 28.12
N PRO A 95 -9.51 -13.91 28.89
CA PRO A 95 -8.71 -12.75 29.24
C PRO A 95 -7.50 -13.05 30.12
N ALA A 96 -7.54 -14.19 30.85
CA ALA A 96 -6.45 -14.58 31.74
C ALA A 96 -5.38 -15.42 31.06
N ASP A 97 -5.59 -15.82 29.82
CA ASP A 97 -4.62 -16.65 29.07
C ASP A 97 -3.56 -15.76 28.45
N ARG A 98 -2.48 -15.55 29.19
CA ARG A 98 -1.40 -14.65 28.77
C ARG A 98 -0.63 -15.19 27.58
N THR A 99 -0.49 -16.51 27.50
CA THR A 99 0.20 -17.16 26.37
C THR A 99 -0.56 -16.90 25.08
N LEU A 100 -1.89 -17.07 25.11
CA LEU A 100 -2.73 -16.80 23.95
C LEU A 100 -2.61 -15.34 23.49
N GLN A 101 -2.69 -14.40 24.43
CA GLN A 101 -2.57 -12.98 24.13
C GLN A 101 -1.20 -12.68 23.50
N SER A 102 -0.14 -13.26 24.04
CA SER A 102 1.22 -13.07 23.56
C SER A 102 1.40 -13.59 22.13
N LEU A 103 0.84 -14.77 21.83
CA LEU A 103 0.93 -15.35 20.49
C LEU A 103 0.20 -14.48 19.46
N ILE A 104 -0.95 -13.95 19.83
CA ILE A 104 -1.72 -13.05 18.95
C ILE A 104 -0.92 -11.77 18.70
N ASN A 105 -0.36 -11.17 19.75
CA ASN A 105 0.46 -9.96 19.61
C ASN A 105 1.65 -10.21 18.69
N ASN A 106 2.29 -11.36 18.80
CA ASN A 106 3.41 -11.72 17.94
C ASN A 106 3.00 -11.79 16.47
N LEU A 107 1.81 -12.32 16.19
CA LEU A 107 1.28 -12.37 14.83
C LEU A 107 1.00 -10.97 14.27
N GLU A 108 0.44 -10.08 15.09
CA GLU A 108 0.18 -8.72 14.68
C GLU A 108 1.49 -7.95 14.39
N GLU A 109 2.51 -8.17 15.19
CA GLU A 109 3.81 -7.52 15.03
C GLU A 109 4.55 -7.95 13.76
N LEU A 110 4.29 -9.15 13.26
CA LEU A 110 4.93 -9.63 12.04
C LEU A 110 4.63 -8.74 10.84
N ASP A 111 3.39 -8.26 10.74
CA ASP A 111 3.00 -7.40 9.64
C ASP A 111 3.57 -5.99 9.79
N ASP A 112 3.77 -5.52 11.02
CA ASP A 112 4.28 -4.19 11.30
C ASP A 112 5.80 -4.07 11.07
N LYS A 113 6.51 -5.18 11.07
CA LYS A 113 7.98 -5.20 10.93
C LYS A 113 8.48 -5.13 9.49
N ASP A 114 7.60 -5.20 8.53
CA ASP A 114 7.97 -5.19 7.11
C ASP A 114 8.18 -3.78 6.56
N GLU A 115 8.23 -2.78 7.41
CA GLU A 115 8.48 -1.41 7.00
C GLU A 115 9.96 -1.09 6.90
#